data_794633efbe1dec7c54fce80fd25911c8
#
_entry.id   794633efbe1dec7c54fce80fd25911c8
#
_cell.length_a   1.000
_cell.length_b   1.000
_cell.length_c   1.000
_cell.angle_alpha   90.00
_cell.angle_beta   90.00
_cell.angle_gamma   90.00
#
_symmetry.space_group_name_H-M   'P 1'
#
loop_
_entity.id
_entity.type
_entity.pdbx_description
1 polymer ?
#
loop_
_entity_poly.entity_id
_entity_poly.type
_entity_poly.pdbx_seq_one_letter_code
_entity_poly.pdbx_strand_id
1 'polypeptide(L)'
;SLILPTHISIDQRRDKKESIGTTGRGIGPAYEDKVGRRAIRFGDIGDNKLLRKKVELLVDYHNRLLKDLYKDSPHDVDEVYDYVMKYKHLYDEYCVDSQDQMYEWVENKKSILFEGAQGTLLDIDHGTYPYVTSSSTTAGGVSTGLGIGPKYIDKIIGISKAYTTRVGEGPFLTELFDEDGELLAKKGNEFGATTGRPRRCGWLDLVALKKAVFTNSVTDLCITKLDVLDETKIIKVCIEYDNDNPVYKKFDGWLCSTEGITEYSELPEKA
;
A
#
# COMPACT_ATOMS: atom_id res chain seq x y z
N SER A 1 9.58 -12.77 0.59
CA SER A 1 8.86 -14.04 0.37
C SER A 1 8.25 -14.05 -1.01
N LEU A 2 8.16 -15.23 -1.62
CA LEU A 2 7.50 -15.42 -2.91
C LEU A 2 5.99 -15.55 -2.71
N ILE A 3 5.23 -15.10 -3.71
CA ILE A 3 3.80 -15.35 -3.81
C ILE A 3 3.60 -16.52 -4.77
N LEU A 4 2.94 -17.55 -4.29
CA LEU A 4 2.68 -18.77 -5.03
C LEU A 4 1.24 -18.83 -5.53
N PRO A 5 0.92 -19.67 -6.53
CA PRO A 5 -0.47 -19.88 -6.96
C PRO A 5 -1.41 -20.29 -5.82
N THR A 6 -0.92 -21.07 -4.86
CA THR A 6 -1.67 -21.45 -3.65
C THR A 6 -2.06 -20.28 -2.77
N HIS A 7 -1.19 -19.26 -2.62
CA HIS A 7 -1.52 -18.01 -1.89
C HIS A 7 -2.66 -17.26 -2.57
N ILE A 8 -2.64 -17.19 -3.90
CA ILE A 8 -3.69 -16.51 -4.68
C ILE A 8 -5.03 -17.21 -4.48
N SER A 9 -5.04 -18.54 -4.55
CA SER A 9 -6.26 -19.34 -4.32
C SER A 9 -6.81 -19.12 -2.91
N ILE A 10 -5.97 -19.15 -1.87
CA ILE A 10 -6.38 -18.91 -0.48
C ILE A 10 -6.93 -17.50 -0.31
N ASP A 11 -6.26 -16.46 -0.83
CA ASP A 11 -6.67 -15.06 -0.72
C ASP A 11 -8.06 -14.84 -1.34
N GLN A 12 -8.27 -15.33 -2.55
CA GLN A 12 -9.54 -15.24 -3.25
C GLN A 12 -10.70 -15.96 -2.53
N ARG A 13 -10.43 -17.08 -1.86
CA ARG A 13 -11.45 -17.82 -1.10
C ARG A 13 -11.74 -17.17 0.23
N ARG A 14 -10.72 -16.64 0.91
CA ARG A 14 -10.83 -15.91 2.17
C ARG A 14 -11.66 -14.64 1.98
N ASP A 15 -11.33 -13.84 0.98
CA ASP A 15 -12.01 -12.56 0.74
C ASP A 15 -13.50 -12.72 0.42
N LYS A 16 -13.87 -13.79 -0.31
CA LYS A 16 -15.28 -14.14 -0.53
C LYS A 16 -16.05 -14.41 0.77
N LYS A 17 -15.38 -14.87 1.83
CA LYS A 17 -15.99 -15.19 3.11
C LYS A 17 -15.97 -14.03 4.09
N GLU A 18 -14.89 -13.26 4.10
CA GLU A 18 -14.62 -12.22 5.10
C GLU A 18 -14.90 -10.80 4.60
N SER A 19 -15.04 -10.60 3.28
CA SER A 19 -15.39 -9.32 2.63
C SER A 19 -14.50 -8.15 3.06
N ILE A 20 -13.19 -8.38 3.24
CA ILE A 20 -12.21 -7.32 3.55
C ILE A 20 -11.97 -6.43 2.32
N GLY A 21 -12.19 -6.97 1.12
CA GLY A 21 -11.99 -6.27 -0.15
C GLY A 21 -10.55 -6.29 -0.61
N THR A 22 -9.87 -7.44 -0.47
CA THR A 22 -8.47 -7.62 -0.93
C THR A 22 -8.35 -7.52 -2.44
N THR A 23 -7.12 -7.45 -2.94
CA THR A 23 -6.86 -7.49 -4.40
C THR A 23 -6.87 -8.92 -4.97
N GLY A 24 -7.02 -9.96 -4.13
CA GLY A 24 -7.03 -11.36 -4.52
C GLY A 24 -5.70 -11.86 -5.11
N ARG A 25 -4.58 -11.21 -4.79
CA ARG A 25 -3.25 -11.51 -5.35
C ARG A 25 -2.35 -12.35 -4.43
N GLY A 26 -2.87 -12.84 -3.32
CA GLY A 26 -2.13 -13.70 -2.40
C GLY A 26 -1.19 -13.00 -1.45
N ILE A 27 -1.30 -11.68 -1.30
CA ILE A 27 -0.39 -10.88 -0.44
C ILE A 27 -0.56 -11.27 1.03
N GLY A 28 -1.80 -11.29 1.53
CA GLY A 28 -2.11 -11.65 2.93
C GLY A 28 -1.57 -13.02 3.32
N PRO A 29 -1.94 -14.09 2.60
CA PRO A 29 -1.43 -15.43 2.87
C PRO A 29 0.10 -15.55 2.79
N ALA A 30 0.77 -14.82 1.86
CA ALA A 30 2.23 -14.83 1.78
C ALA A 30 2.90 -14.14 3.00
N TYR A 31 2.30 -13.09 3.56
CA TYR A 31 2.74 -12.47 4.81
C TYR A 31 2.50 -13.38 6.02
N GLU A 32 1.34 -14.05 6.08
CA GLU A 32 1.03 -15.06 7.10
C GLU A 32 2.09 -16.16 7.13
N ASP A 33 2.48 -16.67 5.98
CA ASP A 33 3.54 -17.68 5.88
C ASP A 33 4.91 -17.13 6.27
N LYS A 34 5.21 -15.87 5.93
CA LYS A 34 6.45 -15.22 6.35
C LYS A 34 6.55 -15.15 7.87
N VAL A 35 5.50 -14.71 8.55
CA VAL A 35 5.45 -14.61 10.01
C VAL A 35 5.41 -16.01 10.65
N GLY A 36 4.70 -16.96 10.03
CA GLY A 36 4.69 -18.38 10.40
C GLY A 36 6.00 -19.11 10.10
N ARG A 37 7.00 -18.46 9.51
CA ARG A 37 8.35 -18.98 9.19
C ARG A 37 8.36 -20.22 8.28
N ARG A 38 7.33 -20.39 7.44
CA ARG A 38 7.20 -21.44 6.44
C ARG A 38 7.30 -20.93 4.99
N ALA A 39 7.38 -19.61 4.82
CA ALA A 39 7.46 -18.99 3.50
C ALA A 39 8.73 -19.40 2.73
N ILE A 40 8.58 -19.46 1.42
CA ILE A 40 9.70 -19.55 0.49
C ILE A 40 10.25 -18.14 0.26
N ARG A 41 11.55 -17.97 0.54
CA ARG A 41 12.26 -16.71 0.31
C ARG A 41 12.88 -16.73 -1.09
N PHE A 42 13.12 -15.54 -1.67
CA PHE A 42 13.76 -15.45 -2.98
C PHE A 42 15.13 -16.15 -3.01
N GLY A 43 15.91 -16.02 -1.93
CA GLY A 43 17.19 -16.71 -1.79
C GLY A 43 17.14 -18.24 -1.80
N ASP A 44 15.99 -18.85 -1.49
CA ASP A 44 15.83 -20.32 -1.51
C ASP A 44 15.92 -20.91 -2.92
N ILE A 45 15.71 -20.08 -3.96
CA ILE A 45 15.81 -20.48 -5.37
C ILE A 45 17.24 -20.97 -5.72
N GLY A 46 18.24 -20.51 -4.98
CA GLY A 46 19.65 -20.90 -5.18
C GLY A 46 19.96 -22.37 -4.84
N ASP A 47 19.13 -23.02 -4.01
CA ASP A 47 19.30 -24.42 -3.63
C ASP A 47 18.06 -25.24 -4.06
N ASN A 48 18.17 -25.95 -5.16
CA ASN A 48 17.06 -26.74 -5.72
C ASN A 48 16.51 -27.79 -4.75
N LYS A 49 17.36 -28.42 -3.92
CA LYS A 49 16.93 -29.44 -2.96
C LYS A 49 16.15 -28.83 -1.81
N LEU A 50 16.65 -27.71 -1.27
CA LEU A 50 15.99 -26.96 -0.22
C LEU A 50 14.66 -26.39 -0.73
N LEU A 51 14.67 -25.77 -1.91
CA LEU A 51 13.48 -25.20 -2.54
C LEU A 51 12.42 -26.28 -2.72
N ARG A 52 12.77 -27.45 -3.29
CA ARG A 52 11.82 -28.56 -3.51
C ARG A 52 11.17 -28.99 -2.21
N LYS A 53 11.96 -29.23 -1.17
CA LYS A 53 11.47 -29.60 0.16
C LYS A 53 10.52 -28.56 0.74
N LYS A 54 10.86 -27.26 0.61
CA LYS A 54 10.01 -26.16 1.12
C LYS A 54 8.69 -26.09 0.35
N VAL A 55 8.72 -26.24 -0.98
CA VAL A 55 7.50 -26.25 -1.82
C VAL A 55 6.59 -27.41 -1.39
N GLU A 56 7.11 -28.62 -1.24
CA GLU A 56 6.34 -29.80 -0.81
C GLU A 56 5.62 -29.55 0.52
N LEU A 57 6.34 -29.07 1.53
CA LEU A 57 5.77 -28.79 2.86
C LEU A 57 4.71 -27.68 2.82
N LEU A 58 4.96 -26.63 2.04
CA LEU A 58 4.05 -25.50 1.97
C LEU A 58 2.79 -25.83 1.17
N VAL A 59 2.94 -26.53 0.04
CA VAL A 59 1.80 -26.96 -0.77
C VAL A 59 0.92 -27.97 -0.02
N ASP A 60 1.51 -28.90 0.73
CA ASP A 60 0.73 -29.82 1.60
C ASP A 60 -0.08 -29.03 2.62
N TYR A 61 0.53 -28.07 3.29
CA TYR A 61 -0.16 -27.19 4.26
C TYR A 61 -1.30 -26.43 3.60
N HIS A 62 -1.05 -25.79 2.46
CA HIS A 62 -2.06 -25.01 1.75
C HIS A 62 -3.19 -25.88 1.19
N ASN A 63 -2.88 -27.07 0.69
CA ASN A 63 -3.88 -27.99 0.17
C ASN A 63 -4.83 -28.49 1.26
N ARG A 64 -4.37 -28.64 2.51
CA ARG A 64 -5.26 -28.92 3.64
C ARG A 64 -6.20 -27.76 3.88
N LEU A 65 -5.72 -26.50 3.87
CA LEU A 65 -6.58 -25.32 4.01
C LEU A 65 -7.60 -25.25 2.86
N LEU A 66 -7.17 -25.39 1.62
CA LEU A 66 -8.04 -25.37 0.44
C LEU A 66 -9.10 -26.44 0.51
N LYS A 67 -8.71 -27.68 0.77
CA LYS A 67 -9.64 -28.82 0.82
C LYS A 67 -10.59 -28.75 2.03
N ASP A 68 -10.03 -28.57 3.24
CA ASP A 68 -10.79 -28.77 4.47
C ASP A 68 -11.59 -27.54 4.85
N LEU A 69 -11.04 -26.34 4.68
CA LEU A 69 -11.67 -25.07 5.06
C LEU A 69 -12.47 -24.44 3.92
N TYR A 70 -11.91 -24.42 2.71
CA TYR A 70 -12.50 -23.69 1.57
C TYR A 70 -13.23 -24.60 0.57
N LYS A 71 -13.13 -25.92 0.71
CA LYS A 71 -13.75 -26.91 -0.20
C LYS A 71 -13.34 -26.70 -1.66
N ASP A 72 -12.07 -26.37 -1.87
CA ASP A 72 -11.46 -26.07 -3.16
C ASP A 72 -10.46 -27.18 -3.59
N SER A 73 -10.08 -27.15 -4.87
CA SER A 73 -9.16 -28.11 -5.44
C SER A 73 -7.73 -27.91 -4.92
N PRO A 74 -6.99 -28.98 -4.66
CA PRO A 74 -5.59 -28.90 -4.31
C PRO A 74 -4.73 -28.47 -5.50
N HIS A 75 -3.56 -27.90 -5.21
CA HIS A 75 -2.52 -27.65 -6.20
C HIS A 75 -1.53 -28.83 -6.26
N ASP A 76 -1.00 -29.07 -7.45
CA ASP A 76 0.08 -30.02 -7.64
C ASP A 76 1.44 -29.42 -7.22
N VAL A 77 2.26 -30.24 -6.57
CA VAL A 77 3.57 -29.80 -6.06
C VAL A 77 4.54 -29.47 -7.20
N ASP A 78 4.52 -30.28 -8.28
CA ASP A 78 5.41 -30.10 -9.43
C ASP A 78 5.05 -28.80 -10.17
N GLU A 79 3.77 -28.54 -10.37
CA GLU A 79 3.30 -27.30 -11.00
C GLU A 79 3.73 -26.05 -10.21
N VAL A 80 3.63 -26.10 -8.88
CA VAL A 80 4.07 -24.96 -8.03
C VAL A 80 5.59 -24.83 -8.03
N TYR A 81 6.34 -25.93 -8.01
CA TYR A 81 7.79 -25.90 -8.12
C TYR A 81 8.24 -25.32 -9.47
N ASP A 82 7.67 -25.78 -10.56
CA ASP A 82 7.97 -25.29 -11.91
C ASP A 82 7.59 -23.80 -12.07
N TYR A 83 6.50 -23.37 -11.44
CA TYR A 83 6.13 -21.96 -11.38
C TYR A 83 7.26 -21.11 -10.77
N VAL A 84 7.87 -21.54 -9.67
CA VAL A 84 8.99 -20.83 -9.05
C VAL A 84 10.24 -20.88 -9.95
N MET A 85 10.53 -22.04 -10.53
CA MET A 85 11.72 -22.24 -11.36
C MET A 85 11.73 -21.41 -12.66
N LYS A 86 10.57 -20.98 -13.16
CA LYS A 86 10.49 -20.00 -14.27
C LYS A 86 11.26 -18.70 -13.99
N TYR A 87 11.41 -18.35 -12.72
CA TYR A 87 12.09 -17.11 -12.28
C TYR A 87 13.54 -17.35 -11.83
N LYS A 88 14.09 -18.57 -12.03
CA LYS A 88 15.49 -18.90 -11.65
C LYS A 88 16.50 -17.95 -12.28
N HIS A 89 16.29 -17.56 -13.54
CA HIS A 89 17.14 -16.60 -14.23
C HIS A 89 17.20 -15.23 -13.53
N LEU A 90 16.08 -14.77 -12.94
CA LEU A 90 16.08 -13.51 -12.16
C LEU A 90 16.87 -13.66 -10.85
N TYR A 91 16.81 -14.84 -10.24
CA TYR A 91 17.63 -15.13 -9.08
C TYR A 91 19.13 -15.06 -9.43
N ASP A 92 19.53 -15.72 -10.50
CA ASP A 92 20.95 -15.81 -10.91
C ASP A 92 21.52 -14.43 -11.29
N GLU A 93 20.70 -13.54 -11.82
CA GLU A 93 21.11 -12.21 -12.27
C GLU A 93 21.00 -11.12 -11.19
N TYR A 94 19.96 -11.15 -10.34
CA TYR A 94 19.61 -10.02 -9.49
C TYR A 94 19.58 -10.33 -7.98
N CYS A 95 19.81 -11.58 -7.56
CA CYS A 95 19.76 -11.91 -6.14
C CYS A 95 21.01 -11.40 -5.42
N VAL A 96 20.82 -10.50 -4.50
CA VAL A 96 21.87 -9.96 -3.62
C VAL A 96 21.43 -10.04 -2.17
N ASP A 97 22.38 -10.00 -1.23
CA ASP A 97 22.07 -9.71 0.16
C ASP A 97 21.74 -8.22 0.30
N SER A 98 20.49 -7.94 0.72
CA SER A 98 20.03 -6.56 0.80
C SER A 98 20.73 -5.76 1.90
N GLN A 99 21.15 -6.40 3.00
CA GLN A 99 21.85 -5.72 4.08
C GLN A 99 23.28 -5.34 3.67
N ASP A 100 24.00 -6.26 3.03
CA ASP A 100 25.35 -5.97 2.52
C ASP A 100 25.30 -4.86 1.48
N GLN A 101 24.33 -4.89 0.60
CA GLN A 101 24.15 -3.84 -0.42
C GLN A 101 23.82 -2.48 0.20
N MET A 102 22.92 -2.43 1.20
CA MET A 102 22.60 -1.19 1.91
C MET A 102 23.81 -0.65 2.66
N TYR A 103 24.58 -1.53 3.34
CA TYR A 103 25.78 -1.14 4.03
C TYR A 103 26.80 -0.50 3.08
N GLU A 104 27.07 -1.15 1.94
CA GLU A 104 27.97 -0.63 0.91
C GLU A 104 27.53 0.75 0.40
N TRP A 105 26.26 0.93 0.11
CA TRP A 105 25.76 2.20 -0.41
C TRP A 105 25.83 3.34 0.62
N VAL A 106 25.57 3.06 1.88
CA VAL A 106 25.68 4.03 2.97
C VAL A 106 27.15 4.44 3.17
N GLU A 107 28.09 3.48 3.25
CA GLU A 107 29.50 3.76 3.40
C GLU A 107 30.05 4.58 2.22
N ASN A 108 29.57 4.30 1.01
CA ASN A 108 29.95 5.05 -0.19
C ASN A 108 29.12 6.34 -0.39
N LYS A 109 28.34 6.77 0.60
CA LYS A 109 27.54 8.01 0.59
C LYS A 109 26.64 8.14 -0.65
N LYS A 110 26.05 7.05 -1.10
CA LYS A 110 25.10 7.07 -2.22
C LYS A 110 23.79 7.74 -1.82
N SER A 111 23.22 8.50 -2.75
CA SER A 111 21.83 8.95 -2.61
C SER A 111 20.90 7.79 -2.86
N ILE A 112 20.03 7.48 -1.89
CA ILE A 112 19.11 6.35 -1.95
C ILE A 112 17.69 6.89 -1.81
N LEU A 113 16.82 6.55 -2.76
CA LEU A 113 15.39 6.82 -2.69
C LEU A 113 14.65 5.55 -2.28
N PHE A 114 13.94 5.62 -1.16
CA PHE A 114 13.03 4.56 -0.73
C PHE A 114 11.60 4.93 -1.11
N GLU A 115 11.00 4.13 -1.95
CA GLU A 115 9.60 4.30 -2.35
C GLU A 115 8.73 3.28 -1.61
N GLY A 116 7.80 3.78 -0.79
CA GLY A 116 6.79 2.96 -0.14
C GLY A 116 5.60 2.68 -1.05
N ALA A 117 4.73 1.80 -0.60
CA ALA A 117 3.46 1.49 -1.26
C ALA A 117 2.30 1.64 -0.28
N GLN A 118 1.08 1.77 -0.81
CA GLN A 118 -0.16 2.00 -0.06
C GLN A 118 -0.13 3.36 0.67
N GLY A 119 -0.48 3.38 1.96
CA GLY A 119 -0.51 4.60 2.77
C GLY A 119 -0.67 4.27 4.25
N THR A 120 -0.44 5.25 5.10
CA THR A 120 -0.40 5.09 6.57
C THR A 120 -1.66 4.44 7.16
N LEU A 121 -2.85 4.81 6.65
CA LEU A 121 -4.10 4.24 7.16
C LEU A 121 -4.35 2.79 6.71
N LEU A 122 -3.51 2.26 5.82
CA LEU A 122 -3.51 0.86 5.40
C LEU A 122 -2.40 0.03 6.08
N ASP A 123 -1.60 0.62 6.97
CA ASP A 123 -0.55 -0.08 7.71
C ASP A 123 -1.15 -1.17 8.60
N ILE A 124 -0.50 -2.35 8.65
CA ILE A 124 -1.01 -3.51 9.40
C ILE A 124 -1.17 -3.23 10.89
N ASP A 125 -0.29 -2.41 11.48
CA ASP A 125 -0.26 -2.14 12.92
C ASP A 125 -0.92 -0.80 13.29
N HIS A 126 -0.81 0.20 12.42
CA HIS A 126 -1.21 1.58 12.71
C HIS A 126 -2.39 2.07 11.86
N GLY A 127 -2.86 1.27 10.91
CA GLY A 127 -3.99 1.58 10.04
C GLY A 127 -5.36 1.31 10.66
N THR A 128 -6.38 1.33 9.80
CA THR A 128 -7.78 1.11 10.17
C THR A 128 -8.11 -0.39 10.18
N TYR A 129 -7.46 -1.16 11.05
CA TYR A 129 -7.67 -2.60 11.18
C TYR A 129 -9.15 -2.96 11.38
N PRO A 130 -9.70 -4.02 10.72
CA PRO A 130 -9.03 -4.99 9.84
C PRO A 130 -8.90 -4.55 8.37
N TYR A 131 -9.34 -3.37 8.00
CA TYR A 131 -9.33 -2.85 6.63
C TYR A 131 -7.96 -2.24 6.28
N VAL A 132 -6.93 -3.08 6.29
CA VAL A 132 -5.53 -2.74 6.09
C VAL A 132 -4.86 -3.70 5.12
N THR A 133 -3.66 -3.37 4.65
CA THR A 133 -2.79 -4.34 3.97
C THR A 133 -2.01 -5.15 4.99
N SER A 134 -1.47 -6.29 4.60
CA SER A 134 -0.69 -7.17 5.49
C SER A 134 0.76 -6.71 5.68
N SER A 135 1.12 -5.54 5.18
CA SER A 135 2.49 -5.03 5.25
C SER A 135 2.58 -3.77 6.12
N SER A 136 3.80 -3.49 6.59
CA SER A 136 4.14 -2.19 7.16
C SER A 136 4.27 -1.18 6.03
N THR A 137 3.38 -0.17 6.02
CA THR A 137 3.33 0.89 4.99
C THR A 137 3.87 2.22 5.48
N THR A 138 4.23 2.30 6.76
CA THR A 138 4.87 3.47 7.35
C THR A 138 6.35 3.56 6.95
N ALA A 139 6.97 4.72 7.16
CA ALA A 139 8.40 4.92 6.90
C ALA A 139 9.30 3.92 7.66
N GLY A 140 8.85 3.43 8.83
CA GLY A 140 9.50 2.35 9.57
C GLY A 140 9.62 1.04 8.79
N GLY A 141 8.76 0.84 7.79
CA GLY A 141 8.81 -0.30 6.87
C GLY A 141 10.12 -0.40 6.06
N VAL A 142 10.80 0.72 5.84
CA VAL A 142 12.12 0.75 5.18
C VAL A 142 13.14 -0.02 6.03
N SER A 143 13.20 0.27 7.32
CA SER A 143 14.12 -0.39 8.25
C SER A 143 13.87 -1.88 8.36
N THR A 144 12.61 -2.29 8.52
CA THR A 144 12.24 -3.70 8.65
C THR A 144 12.35 -4.48 7.34
N GLY A 145 12.15 -3.80 6.20
CA GLY A 145 12.17 -4.41 4.86
C GLY A 145 13.58 -4.63 4.31
N LEU A 146 14.47 -3.66 4.50
CA LEU A 146 15.81 -3.64 3.92
C LEU A 146 16.96 -3.86 4.92
N GLY A 147 16.65 -3.84 6.24
CA GLY A 147 17.67 -4.03 7.27
C GLY A 147 18.56 -2.81 7.50
N ILE A 148 18.10 -1.62 7.09
CA ILE A 148 18.79 -0.35 7.34
C ILE A 148 18.30 0.29 8.64
N GLY A 149 19.21 0.84 9.44
CA GLY A 149 18.84 1.55 10.67
C GLY A 149 18.07 2.85 10.39
N PRO A 150 17.08 3.21 11.23
CA PRO A 150 16.25 4.41 10.98
C PRO A 150 17.05 5.72 10.95
N LYS A 151 18.21 5.75 11.59
CA LYS A 151 19.10 6.94 11.61
C LYS A 151 19.70 7.28 10.23
N TYR A 152 19.66 6.33 9.29
CA TYR A 152 20.16 6.53 7.91
C TYR A 152 19.06 7.04 6.97
N ILE A 153 17.90 7.43 7.49
CA ILE A 153 16.83 8.06 6.73
C ILE A 153 16.86 9.55 7.06
N ASP A 154 17.37 10.36 6.12
CA ASP A 154 17.58 11.79 6.34
C ASP A 154 16.29 12.60 6.14
N LYS A 155 15.45 12.19 5.18
CA LYS A 155 14.26 12.94 4.75
C LYS A 155 13.10 12.00 4.47
N ILE A 156 11.92 12.37 4.94
CA ILE A 156 10.68 11.64 4.70
C ILE A 156 9.67 12.57 4.07
N ILE A 157 9.35 12.30 2.80
CA ILE A 157 8.37 13.07 2.04
C ILE A 157 7.03 12.34 2.10
N GLY A 158 6.06 12.95 2.76
CA GLY A 158 4.68 12.48 2.79
C GLY A 158 3.93 12.95 1.54
N ILE A 159 3.39 12.01 0.77
CA ILE A 159 2.56 12.35 -0.40
C ILE A 159 1.10 12.31 0.01
N SER A 160 0.40 13.43 -0.16
CA SER A 160 -1.04 13.56 0.08
C SER A 160 -1.71 14.22 -1.11
N LYS A 161 -2.94 13.83 -1.40
CA LYS A 161 -3.77 14.58 -2.32
C LYS A 161 -4.38 15.79 -1.62
N ALA A 162 -4.79 16.79 -2.38
CA ALA A 162 -5.57 17.93 -1.87
C ALA A 162 -6.97 17.55 -1.36
N TYR A 163 -7.37 16.29 -1.52
CA TYR A 163 -8.59 15.67 -1.01
C TYR A 163 -8.28 14.23 -0.59
N THR A 164 -9.23 13.56 0.07
CA THR A 164 -9.01 12.19 0.56
C THR A 164 -9.66 11.17 -0.36
N THR A 165 -9.00 10.03 -0.57
CA THR A 165 -9.57 8.88 -1.29
C THR A 165 -9.33 7.58 -0.55
N ARG A 166 -10.26 6.63 -0.71
CA ARG A 166 -10.12 5.28 -0.17
C ARG A 166 -10.57 4.23 -1.19
N VAL A 167 -9.86 3.12 -1.26
CA VAL A 167 -10.26 1.92 -2.01
C VAL A 167 -10.74 0.85 -1.03
N GLY A 168 -11.85 0.18 -1.36
CA GLY A 168 -12.40 -0.90 -0.54
C GLY A 168 -13.15 -0.41 0.69
N GLU A 169 -13.38 -1.33 1.60
CA GLU A 169 -14.17 -1.13 2.80
C GLU A 169 -13.41 -0.38 3.91
N GLY A 170 -14.09 -0.14 5.02
CA GLY A 170 -13.54 0.49 6.20
C GLY A 170 -13.94 1.94 6.39
N PRO A 171 -13.59 2.54 7.53
CA PRO A 171 -14.04 3.88 7.92
C PRO A 171 -13.46 4.95 6.99
N PHE A 172 -14.33 5.93 6.64
CA PHE A 172 -13.96 7.09 5.85
C PHE A 172 -14.86 8.26 6.26
N LEU A 173 -14.51 8.93 7.34
CA LEU A 173 -15.36 9.93 8.00
C LEU A 173 -15.66 11.15 7.13
N THR A 174 -14.75 11.52 6.23
CA THR A 174 -14.94 12.66 5.32
C THR A 174 -15.48 12.26 3.94
N GLU A 175 -15.99 11.02 3.78
CA GLU A 175 -16.56 10.54 2.52
C GLU A 175 -17.75 11.39 2.07
N LEU A 176 -17.85 11.62 0.77
CA LEU A 176 -18.90 12.39 0.14
C LEU A 176 -19.77 11.51 -0.75
N PHE A 177 -21.07 11.68 -0.65
CA PHE A 177 -22.08 10.97 -1.42
C PHE A 177 -22.92 11.94 -2.28
N ASP A 178 -22.44 13.17 -2.44
CA ASP A 178 -23.08 14.27 -3.14
C ASP A 178 -22.33 14.63 -4.45
N GLU A 179 -22.76 15.70 -5.09
CA GLU A 179 -22.19 16.23 -6.33
C GLU A 179 -20.68 16.60 -6.16
N ASP A 180 -20.28 17.04 -4.96
CA ASP A 180 -18.87 17.32 -4.67
C ASP A 180 -18.03 16.04 -4.77
N GLY A 181 -18.52 14.93 -4.20
CA GLY A 181 -17.87 13.62 -4.27
C GLY A 181 -17.75 13.08 -5.70
N GLU A 182 -18.80 13.21 -6.49
CA GLU A 182 -18.81 12.82 -7.91
C GLU A 182 -17.82 13.66 -8.72
N LEU A 183 -17.75 14.97 -8.46
CA LEU A 183 -16.81 15.88 -9.11
C LEU A 183 -15.36 15.48 -8.84
N LEU A 184 -15.02 15.23 -7.56
CA LEU A 184 -13.69 14.79 -7.15
C LEU A 184 -13.30 13.45 -7.84
N ALA A 185 -14.21 12.48 -7.86
CA ALA A 185 -13.99 11.18 -8.48
C ALA A 185 -13.75 11.30 -9.98
N LYS A 186 -14.58 12.09 -10.68
CA LYS A 186 -14.50 12.29 -12.13
C LYS A 186 -13.25 13.06 -12.55
N LYS A 187 -13.02 14.24 -11.96
CA LYS A 187 -11.86 15.09 -12.29
C LYS A 187 -10.56 14.46 -11.86
N GLY A 188 -10.55 13.84 -10.69
CA GLY A 188 -9.40 13.12 -10.17
C GLY A 188 -9.10 11.81 -10.89
N ASN A 189 -9.98 11.34 -11.79
CA ASN A 189 -9.89 10.02 -12.42
C ASN A 189 -9.62 8.92 -11.37
N GLU A 190 -10.47 8.88 -10.33
CA GLU A 190 -10.23 8.10 -9.13
C GLU A 190 -10.63 6.63 -9.30
N PHE A 191 -9.76 5.91 -10.01
CA PHE A 191 -9.82 4.47 -10.19
C PHE A 191 -8.50 3.82 -9.74
N GLY A 192 -8.57 2.62 -9.22
CA GLY A 192 -7.39 1.85 -8.84
C GLY A 192 -6.57 1.47 -10.08
N ALA A 193 -5.32 1.91 -10.16
CA ALA A 193 -4.44 1.66 -11.30
C ALA A 193 -4.32 0.17 -11.67
N THR A 194 -4.38 -0.71 -10.68
CA THR A 194 -4.19 -2.14 -10.86
C THR A 194 -5.48 -2.93 -11.02
N THR A 195 -6.56 -2.49 -10.35
CA THR A 195 -7.83 -3.25 -10.26
C THR A 195 -8.97 -2.58 -11.03
N GLY A 196 -8.80 -1.32 -11.46
CA GLY A 196 -9.86 -0.51 -12.06
C GLY A 196 -11.03 -0.19 -11.12
N ARG A 197 -10.94 -0.56 -9.82
CA ARG A 197 -12.02 -0.30 -8.84
C ARG A 197 -12.15 1.19 -8.58
N PRO A 198 -13.38 1.74 -8.52
CA PRO A 198 -13.59 3.13 -8.17
C PRO A 198 -13.10 3.39 -6.75
N ARG A 199 -12.53 4.56 -6.54
CA ARG A 199 -12.16 5.05 -5.21
C ARG A 199 -13.28 5.89 -4.65
N ARG A 200 -13.57 5.71 -3.38
CA ARG A 200 -14.42 6.58 -2.58
C ARG A 200 -13.68 7.90 -2.39
N CYS A 201 -14.38 9.02 -2.49
CA CYS A 201 -13.78 10.36 -2.42
C CYS A 201 -14.37 11.16 -1.27
N GLY A 202 -13.60 12.05 -0.71
CA GLY A 202 -14.02 12.92 0.38
C GLY A 202 -13.11 14.13 0.55
N TRP A 203 -13.52 15.09 1.37
CA TRP A 203 -12.72 16.26 1.68
C TRP A 203 -11.42 15.88 2.39
N LEU A 204 -10.40 16.75 2.26
CA LEU A 204 -9.13 16.57 2.94
C LEU A 204 -9.34 16.44 4.45
N ASP A 205 -8.76 15.38 5.01
CA ASP A 205 -8.83 15.04 6.42
C ASP A 205 -7.51 15.38 7.11
N LEU A 206 -7.45 16.55 7.74
CA LEU A 206 -6.24 16.99 8.46
C LEU A 206 -6.03 16.23 9.77
N VAL A 207 -7.08 15.63 10.36
CA VAL A 207 -6.91 14.83 11.58
C VAL A 207 -6.14 13.56 11.24
N ALA A 208 -6.57 12.88 10.19
CA ALA A 208 -5.87 11.69 9.68
C ALA A 208 -4.47 12.04 9.14
N LEU A 209 -4.32 13.17 8.43
CA LEU A 209 -3.04 13.61 7.89
C LEU A 209 -2.04 13.96 9.02
N LYS A 210 -2.45 14.66 10.08
CA LYS A 210 -1.60 14.93 11.24
C LYS A 210 -1.11 13.64 11.91
N LYS A 211 -1.99 12.66 12.06
CA LYS A 211 -1.61 11.34 12.57
C LYS A 211 -0.59 10.66 11.66
N ALA A 212 -0.79 10.71 10.35
CA ALA A 212 0.14 10.15 9.37
C ALA A 212 1.51 10.85 9.42
N VAL A 213 1.55 12.18 9.49
CA VAL A 213 2.78 12.97 9.65
C VAL A 213 3.55 12.56 10.90
N PHE A 214 2.87 12.44 12.04
CA PHE A 214 3.49 12.00 13.29
C PHE A 214 4.03 10.58 13.21
N THR A 215 3.21 9.63 12.74
CA THR A 215 3.57 8.20 12.67
C THR A 215 4.79 7.95 11.78
N ASN A 216 4.96 8.74 10.73
CA ASN A 216 6.04 8.58 9.75
C ASN A 216 7.21 9.54 9.98
N SER A 217 7.14 10.46 10.93
CA SER A 217 8.13 11.54 11.08
C SER A 217 8.34 12.32 9.78
N VAL A 218 7.23 12.65 9.08
CA VAL A 218 7.27 13.37 7.80
C VAL A 218 7.96 14.72 7.98
N THR A 219 8.98 14.98 7.16
CA THR A 219 9.73 16.23 7.15
C THR A 219 9.13 17.25 6.17
N ASP A 220 8.57 16.76 5.07
CA ASP A 220 8.00 17.57 4.00
C ASP A 220 6.72 16.92 3.47
N LEU A 221 5.74 17.73 3.09
CA LEU A 221 4.53 17.26 2.42
C LEU A 221 4.57 17.64 0.94
N CYS A 222 4.25 16.67 0.10
CA CYS A 222 3.97 16.86 -1.31
C CYS A 222 2.45 16.77 -1.51
N ILE A 223 1.80 17.91 -1.70
CA ILE A 223 0.36 17.94 -2.01
C ILE A 223 0.16 17.78 -3.51
N THR A 224 -0.59 16.76 -3.89
CA THR A 224 -0.87 16.42 -5.28
C THR A 224 -2.33 16.68 -5.64
N LYS A 225 -2.62 16.74 -6.95
CA LYS A 225 -3.99 16.87 -7.46
C LYS A 225 -4.72 18.13 -6.99
N LEU A 226 -3.99 19.23 -6.82
CA LEU A 226 -4.58 20.52 -6.49
C LEU A 226 -5.53 21.00 -7.61
N ASP A 227 -5.16 20.76 -8.85
CA ASP A 227 -5.91 21.02 -10.08
C ASP A 227 -7.34 20.44 -10.09
N VAL A 228 -7.57 19.35 -9.37
CA VAL A 228 -8.91 18.74 -9.24
C VAL A 228 -9.91 19.68 -8.56
N LEU A 229 -9.41 20.61 -7.74
CA LEU A 229 -10.20 21.58 -6.99
C LEU A 229 -10.44 22.91 -7.71
N ASP A 230 -9.84 23.14 -8.89
CA ASP A 230 -9.84 24.40 -9.63
C ASP A 230 -11.22 25.04 -9.85
N GLU A 231 -12.26 24.23 -10.04
CA GLU A 231 -13.64 24.72 -10.23
C GLU A 231 -14.51 24.66 -8.98
N THR A 232 -13.93 24.26 -7.87
CA THR A 232 -14.67 24.11 -6.61
C THR A 232 -14.90 25.47 -5.97
N LYS A 233 -16.17 25.84 -5.74
CA LYS A 233 -16.51 27.15 -5.14
C LYS A 233 -16.15 27.23 -3.66
N ILE A 234 -16.44 26.18 -2.93
CA ILE A 234 -16.18 26.09 -1.48
C ILE A 234 -15.43 24.81 -1.23
N ILE A 235 -14.21 24.92 -0.77
CA ILE A 235 -13.35 23.80 -0.37
C ILE A 235 -13.53 23.62 1.14
N LYS A 236 -13.78 22.36 1.54
CA LYS A 236 -13.93 22.02 2.96
C LYS A 236 -12.74 21.17 3.39
N VAL A 237 -12.21 21.46 4.56
CA VAL A 237 -11.11 20.71 5.16
C VAL A 237 -11.53 20.25 6.55
N CYS A 238 -11.50 18.95 6.82
CA CYS A 238 -11.81 18.42 8.14
C CYS A 238 -10.65 18.75 9.11
N ILE A 239 -10.97 19.46 10.17
CA ILE A 239 -9.99 19.94 11.18
C ILE A 239 -10.12 19.21 12.51
N GLU A 240 -11.26 18.58 12.78
CA GLU A 240 -11.59 17.91 14.02
C GLU A 240 -12.70 16.86 13.80
N TYR A 241 -12.87 15.94 14.74
CA TYR A 241 -14.03 15.06 14.82
C TYR A 241 -14.82 15.32 16.09
N ASP A 242 -16.13 15.50 15.97
CA ASP A 242 -17.06 15.51 17.09
C ASP A 242 -17.89 14.20 17.05
N ASN A 243 -17.58 13.26 17.94
CA ASN A 243 -18.20 11.94 17.98
C ASN A 243 -18.25 11.26 16.58
N ASP A 244 -17.08 11.15 15.94
CA ASP A 244 -16.89 10.64 14.58
C ASP A 244 -17.54 11.47 13.45
N ASN A 245 -18.15 12.60 13.76
CA ASN A 245 -18.64 13.53 12.74
C ASN A 245 -17.53 14.54 12.38
N PRO A 246 -17.21 14.69 11.08
CA PRO A 246 -16.17 15.61 10.67
C PRO A 246 -16.60 17.08 10.84
N VAL A 247 -15.79 17.86 11.51
CA VAL A 247 -15.94 19.31 11.64
C VAL A 247 -15.10 19.98 10.56
N TYR A 248 -15.75 20.78 9.71
CA TYR A 248 -15.12 21.38 8.55
C TYR A 248 -14.83 22.87 8.72
N LYS A 249 -13.61 23.26 8.38
CA LYS A 249 -13.29 24.64 8.02
C LYS A 249 -13.53 24.82 6.53
N LYS A 250 -14.20 25.92 6.16
CA LYS A 250 -14.54 26.26 4.77
C LYS A 250 -13.59 27.31 4.25
N PHE A 251 -13.20 27.17 2.99
CA PHE A 251 -12.37 28.10 2.24
C PHE A 251 -13.04 28.40 0.91
N ASP A 252 -12.92 29.64 0.44
CA ASP A 252 -13.32 29.95 -0.93
C ASP A 252 -12.35 29.29 -1.90
N GLY A 253 -12.86 28.69 -2.95
CA GLY A 253 -12.04 28.18 -4.04
C GLY A 253 -11.43 29.31 -4.88
N TRP A 254 -10.37 29.00 -5.58
CA TRP A 254 -9.66 29.96 -6.43
C TRP A 254 -10.27 30.13 -7.81
N LEU A 255 -11.08 29.19 -8.30
CA LEU A 255 -11.89 29.25 -9.52
C LEU A 255 -11.10 29.58 -10.82
N CYS A 256 -9.84 29.18 -10.89
CA CYS A 256 -9.00 29.28 -12.06
C CYS A 256 -8.10 28.06 -12.16
N SER A 257 -7.57 27.78 -13.35
CA SER A 257 -6.70 26.63 -13.56
C SER A 257 -5.37 26.79 -12.86
N THR A 258 -4.95 25.73 -12.18
CA THR A 258 -3.59 25.59 -11.62
C THR A 258 -2.72 24.67 -12.50
N GLU A 259 -3.25 24.15 -13.60
CA GLU A 259 -2.52 23.29 -14.53
C GLU A 259 -1.35 24.05 -15.19
N GLY A 260 -0.17 23.43 -15.17
CA GLY A 260 1.03 23.98 -15.76
C GLY A 260 1.76 25.02 -14.91
N ILE A 261 1.26 25.40 -13.73
CA ILE A 261 1.99 26.25 -12.79
C ILE A 261 3.16 25.46 -12.19
N THR A 262 4.38 25.99 -12.33
CA THR A 262 5.62 25.35 -11.86
C THR A 262 6.24 26.03 -10.64
N GLU A 263 5.89 27.29 -10.41
CA GLU A 263 6.42 28.07 -9.29
C GLU A 263 5.34 28.30 -8.24
N TYR A 264 5.69 28.07 -6.96
CA TYR A 264 4.75 28.26 -5.85
C TYR A 264 4.16 29.69 -5.78
N SER A 265 4.97 30.69 -6.14
CA SER A 265 4.57 32.11 -6.16
C SER A 265 3.53 32.47 -7.24
N GLU A 266 3.33 31.58 -8.21
CA GLU A 266 2.34 31.74 -9.29
C GLU A 266 0.99 31.13 -8.95
N LEU A 267 0.91 30.34 -7.88
CA LEU A 267 -0.36 29.80 -7.42
C LEU A 267 -1.32 30.94 -7.01
N PRO A 268 -2.62 30.78 -7.29
CA PRO A 268 -3.63 31.70 -6.77
C PRO A 268 -3.53 31.83 -5.25
N GLU A 269 -3.68 33.03 -4.72
CA GLU A 269 -3.58 33.29 -3.26
C GLU A 269 -4.47 32.38 -2.39
N LYS A 270 -5.57 31.91 -2.97
CA LYS A 270 -6.52 31.01 -2.29
C LYS A 270 -6.19 29.51 -2.46
N ALA A 271 -5.18 29.13 -3.24
CA ALA A 271 -4.84 27.74 -3.56
C ALA A 271 -3.87 27.06 -2.54
#